data_e678c3c9696ec7bb4966cfd5ba4ebac7
#
_entry.id   e678c3c9696ec7bb4966cfd5ba4ebac7
#
_cell.length_a   1.000
_cell.length_b   1.000
_cell.length_c   1.000
_cell.angle_alpha   90.00
_cell.angle_beta   90.00
_cell.angle_gamma   90.00
#
_symmetry.space_group_name_H-M   'P 1'
#
loop_
_entity.id
_entity.type
_entity.pdbx_description
1 polymer ?
#
loop_
_entity_poly.entity_id
_entity_poly.type
_entity_poly.pdbx_seq_one_letter_code
_entity_poly.pdbx_strand_id
1 'polypeptide(L)'
;MKNAVKMQIVGALVLLGAAWWMAGCKPAPELTQAQALAMIQAKYDQTPAAPIDITVGDRGMQQGVSAKYWFETKRYPNGYWGDFTLTPDGKKALKLVSGGDVIQWRPENPADRHFSVVVETLVANHLKARDVGQIESVGDSRIAPFTEDVNLNGVPDALQNIAHNPGNKLSSLRQATFVLVNGAWSLQSIE
;
A
#
# COMPACT_ATOMS: atom_id res chain seq x y z
N MET A 1 24.35 68.12 -45.38
CA MET A 1 24.84 67.23 -44.35
C MET A 1 23.69 66.84 -43.41
N LYS A 2 22.79 65.96 -43.79
CA LYS A 2 21.69 65.46 -42.97
C LYS A 2 21.18 64.14 -43.61
N ASN A 3 21.93 63.05 -43.55
CA ASN A 3 21.37 61.73 -43.95
C ASN A 3 22.20 60.51 -43.48
N ALA A 4 23.01 60.66 -42.39
CA ALA A 4 23.90 59.57 -41.95
C ALA A 4 23.57 58.97 -40.56
N VAL A 5 22.44 59.33 -39.93
CA VAL A 5 22.16 58.87 -38.54
C VAL A 5 21.01 57.88 -38.44
N LYS A 6 20.28 57.55 -39.51
CA LYS A 6 19.08 56.69 -39.40
C LYS A 6 19.29 55.21 -39.69
N MET A 7 20.50 54.73 -39.93
CA MET A 7 20.72 53.34 -40.33
C MET A 7 21.44 52.42 -39.33
N GLN A 8 21.68 52.89 -38.13
CA GLN A 8 22.36 52.06 -37.08
C GLN A 8 21.46 51.54 -35.93
N ILE A 9 20.17 51.90 -35.91
CA ILE A 9 19.29 51.48 -34.80
C ILE A 9 18.49 50.21 -35.13
N VAL A 10 18.38 49.81 -36.40
CA VAL A 10 17.57 48.61 -36.82
C VAL A 10 18.35 47.29 -36.67
N GLY A 11 19.70 47.33 -36.62
CA GLY A 11 20.52 46.14 -36.50
C GLY A 11 20.66 45.56 -35.06
N ALA A 12 20.38 46.33 -34.03
CA ALA A 12 20.60 45.92 -32.65
C ALA A 12 19.36 45.23 -32.00
N LEU A 13 18.18 45.40 -32.59
CA LEU A 13 16.94 44.81 -32.02
C LEU A 13 16.65 43.37 -32.52
N VAL A 14 17.29 42.89 -33.57
CA VAL A 14 17.09 41.56 -34.12
C VAL A 14 17.97 40.53 -33.40
N LEU A 15 19.08 40.93 -32.79
CA LEU A 15 19.98 40.01 -32.04
C LEU A 15 19.56 39.73 -30.59
N LEU A 16 18.67 40.53 -30.01
CA LEU A 16 18.14 40.30 -28.66
C LEU A 16 16.94 39.36 -28.63
N GLY A 17 16.27 39.13 -29.77
CA GLY A 17 15.13 38.21 -29.88
C GLY A 17 15.53 36.73 -30.00
N ALA A 18 16.72 36.46 -30.51
CA ALA A 18 17.16 35.08 -30.75
C ALA A 18 17.78 34.41 -29.50
N ALA A 19 18.19 35.20 -28.51
CA ALA A 19 18.78 34.65 -27.27
C ALA A 19 17.74 34.14 -26.24
N TRP A 20 16.47 34.51 -26.40
CA TRP A 20 15.40 34.08 -25.49
C TRP A 20 14.75 32.74 -25.91
N TRP A 21 14.98 32.27 -27.12
CA TRP A 21 14.41 31.02 -27.60
C TRP A 21 15.26 29.77 -27.27
N MET A 22 16.49 29.94 -26.81
CA MET A 22 17.34 28.81 -26.39
C MET A 22 17.37 28.58 -24.86
N ALA A 23 16.61 29.34 -24.09
CA ALA A 23 16.55 29.20 -22.61
C ALA A 23 15.51 28.18 -22.10
N GLY A 24 14.98 27.27 -22.95
CA GLY A 24 13.71 26.69 -22.60
C GLY A 24 13.48 25.22 -22.72
N CYS A 25 14.46 24.35 -22.83
CA CYS A 25 14.22 22.91 -22.59
C CYS A 25 15.31 22.36 -21.70
N LYS A 26 15.24 22.69 -20.41
CA LYS A 26 15.93 21.84 -19.45
C LYS A 26 15.27 20.45 -19.56
N PRO A 27 16.04 19.40 -19.84
CA PRO A 27 15.46 18.06 -19.83
C PRO A 27 14.78 17.83 -18.47
N ALA A 28 13.63 17.19 -18.51
CA ALA A 28 12.95 16.82 -17.28
C ALA A 28 13.94 16.08 -16.37
N PRO A 29 14.00 16.39 -15.06
CA PRO A 29 14.87 15.69 -14.16
C PRO A 29 14.56 14.19 -14.20
N GLU A 30 15.58 13.36 -14.11
CA GLU A 30 15.38 11.91 -14.04
C GLU A 30 14.71 11.53 -12.72
N LEU A 31 13.68 10.68 -12.79
CA LEU A 31 13.07 10.09 -11.60
C LEU A 31 13.85 8.82 -11.23
N THR A 32 14.54 8.83 -10.09
CA THR A 32 15.25 7.64 -9.59
C THR A 32 14.33 6.71 -8.81
N GLN A 33 14.67 5.41 -8.74
CA GLN A 33 13.93 4.43 -7.92
C GLN A 33 13.86 4.85 -6.45
N ALA A 34 14.94 5.42 -5.91
CA ALA A 34 14.95 5.90 -4.52
C ALA A 34 13.96 7.06 -4.29
N GLN A 35 13.87 8.00 -5.25
CA GLN A 35 12.88 9.09 -5.18
C GLN A 35 11.45 8.56 -5.30
N ALA A 36 11.21 7.64 -6.23
CA ALA A 36 9.90 7.00 -6.39
C ALA A 36 9.49 6.28 -5.11
N LEU A 37 10.38 5.46 -4.53
CA LEU A 37 10.14 4.76 -3.26
C LEU A 37 9.80 5.73 -2.12
N ALA A 38 10.57 6.81 -1.98
CA ALA A 38 10.33 7.81 -0.93
C ALA A 38 8.96 8.47 -1.08
N MET A 39 8.53 8.82 -2.30
CA MET A 39 7.22 9.42 -2.55
C MET A 39 6.06 8.44 -2.29
N ILE A 40 6.21 7.18 -2.69
CA ILE A 40 5.22 6.13 -2.40
C ILE A 40 5.09 5.94 -0.88
N GLN A 41 6.22 5.80 -0.17
CA GLN A 41 6.21 5.60 1.28
C GLN A 41 5.62 6.81 2.00
N ALA A 42 5.97 8.03 1.59
CA ALA A 42 5.39 9.25 2.16
C ALA A 42 3.86 9.31 1.98
N LYS A 43 3.32 8.77 0.88
CA LYS A 43 1.87 8.63 0.67
C LYS A 43 1.26 7.63 1.65
N TYR A 44 1.89 6.48 1.86
CA TYR A 44 1.44 5.49 2.83
C TYR A 44 1.50 6.01 4.26
N ASP A 45 2.55 6.75 4.61
CA ASP A 45 2.74 7.34 5.94
C ASP A 45 1.65 8.38 6.28
N GLN A 46 1.05 8.99 5.27
CA GLN A 46 -0.08 9.94 5.42
C GLN A 46 -1.44 9.25 5.38
N THR A 47 -1.51 7.97 4.97
CA THR A 47 -2.76 7.22 4.89
C THR A 47 -3.11 6.69 6.28
N PRO A 48 -4.32 6.96 6.80
CA PRO A 48 -4.74 6.39 8.08
C PRO A 48 -4.65 4.86 8.06
N ALA A 49 -4.22 4.28 9.16
CA ALA A 49 -4.23 2.83 9.33
C ALA A 49 -5.66 2.29 9.15
N ALA A 50 -5.80 1.25 8.35
CA ALA A 50 -7.06 0.55 8.16
C ALA A 50 -6.96 -0.87 8.74
N PRO A 51 -8.06 -1.43 9.23
CA PRO A 51 -8.11 -2.82 9.66
C PRO A 51 -7.66 -3.77 8.56
N ILE A 52 -6.92 -4.82 8.92
CA ILE A 52 -6.50 -5.89 8.00
C ILE A 52 -7.47 -7.05 8.13
N ASP A 53 -8.00 -7.50 6.98
CA ASP A 53 -8.79 -8.72 6.89
C ASP A 53 -7.84 -9.93 6.76
N ILE A 54 -7.99 -10.89 7.67
CA ILE A 54 -7.17 -12.11 7.71
C ILE A 54 -8.09 -13.32 7.61
N THR A 55 -7.81 -14.19 6.64
CA THR A 55 -8.45 -15.50 6.56
C THR A 55 -7.78 -16.46 7.55
N VAL A 56 -8.60 -17.05 8.42
CA VAL A 56 -8.16 -18.00 9.44
C VAL A 56 -8.51 -19.41 8.96
N GLY A 57 -7.49 -20.22 8.66
CA GLY A 57 -7.62 -21.64 8.36
C GLY A 57 -7.37 -22.52 9.59
N ASP A 58 -7.31 -23.86 9.40
CA ASP A 58 -7.14 -24.85 10.48
C ASP A 58 -5.99 -24.52 11.46
N ARG A 59 -4.84 -24.13 10.91
CA ARG A 59 -3.67 -23.76 11.73
C ARG A 59 -3.92 -22.49 12.52
N GLY A 60 -4.52 -21.49 11.88
CA GLY A 60 -4.85 -20.22 12.52
C GLY A 60 -5.87 -20.40 13.61
N MET A 61 -6.83 -21.32 13.44
CA MET A 61 -7.82 -21.67 14.45
C MET A 61 -7.16 -22.15 15.74
N GLN A 62 -6.21 -23.10 15.65
CA GLN A 62 -5.46 -23.60 16.79
C GLN A 62 -4.57 -22.55 17.44
N GLN A 63 -3.95 -21.70 16.64
CA GLN A 63 -3.14 -20.58 17.12
C GLN A 63 -3.98 -19.59 17.94
N GLY A 64 -5.18 -19.24 17.47
CA GLY A 64 -6.07 -18.34 18.19
C GLY A 64 -6.60 -18.91 19.50
N VAL A 65 -6.88 -20.24 19.58
CA VAL A 65 -7.19 -20.91 20.83
C VAL A 65 -6.01 -20.85 21.80
N SER A 66 -4.81 -21.17 21.31
CA SER A 66 -3.58 -21.12 22.12
C SER A 66 -3.26 -19.71 22.62
N ALA A 67 -3.54 -18.71 21.81
CA ALA A 67 -3.37 -17.29 22.15
C ALA A 67 -4.53 -16.71 22.97
N LYS A 68 -5.55 -17.51 23.27
CA LYS A 68 -6.76 -17.10 24.00
C LYS A 68 -7.56 -15.98 23.34
N TYR A 69 -7.55 -15.89 22.00
CA TYR A 69 -8.42 -14.96 21.26
C TYR A 69 -9.84 -15.49 21.11
N TRP A 70 -9.99 -16.80 21.09
CA TRP A 70 -11.27 -17.49 21.12
C TRP A 70 -11.16 -18.80 21.90
N PHE A 71 -12.30 -19.31 22.36
CA PHE A 71 -12.40 -20.57 23.06
C PHE A 71 -13.60 -21.36 22.58
N GLU A 72 -13.53 -22.69 22.67
CA GLU A 72 -14.62 -23.59 22.34
C GLU A 72 -15.76 -23.47 23.34
N THR A 73 -16.96 -23.15 22.88
CA THR A 73 -18.16 -23.03 23.71
C THR A 73 -19.09 -24.22 23.57
N LYS A 74 -19.00 -24.95 22.47
CA LYS A 74 -19.79 -26.14 22.22
C LYS A 74 -19.02 -27.13 21.38
N ARG A 75 -19.03 -28.38 21.80
CA ARG A 75 -18.49 -29.50 21.01
C ARG A 75 -19.63 -30.39 20.54
N TYR A 76 -19.58 -30.77 19.27
CA TYR A 76 -20.57 -31.69 18.70
C TYR A 76 -20.16 -33.16 18.94
N PRO A 77 -21.13 -34.09 19.04
CA PRO A 77 -20.85 -35.48 19.44
C PRO A 77 -19.91 -36.26 18.47
N ASN A 78 -19.87 -35.88 17.21
CA ASN A 78 -19.01 -36.49 16.20
C ASN A 78 -17.53 -36.04 16.31
N GLY A 79 -17.23 -35.11 17.18
CA GLY A 79 -15.88 -34.56 17.40
C GLY A 79 -15.33 -33.67 16.30
N TYR A 80 -16.06 -33.51 15.18
CA TYR A 80 -15.61 -32.72 14.02
C TYR A 80 -16.14 -31.29 14.01
N TRP A 81 -16.98 -30.92 14.93
CA TRP A 81 -17.67 -29.65 14.97
C TRP A 81 -17.42 -28.96 16.31
N GLY A 82 -17.38 -27.66 16.29
CA GLY A 82 -17.33 -26.85 17.48
C GLY A 82 -17.89 -25.44 17.23
N ASP A 83 -18.46 -24.86 18.25
CA ASP A 83 -18.71 -23.42 18.28
C ASP A 83 -17.64 -22.79 19.16
N PHE A 84 -17.06 -21.71 18.66
CA PHE A 84 -16.06 -20.92 19.35
C PHE A 84 -16.55 -19.51 19.53
N THR A 85 -16.15 -18.87 20.61
CA THR A 85 -16.53 -17.49 20.90
C THR A 85 -15.28 -16.66 21.16
N LEU A 86 -15.26 -15.43 20.66
CA LEU A 86 -14.19 -14.48 20.94
C LEU A 86 -14.14 -14.18 22.44
N THR A 87 -12.94 -14.25 23.00
CA THR A 87 -12.68 -13.80 24.37
C THR A 87 -12.74 -12.27 24.46
N PRO A 88 -12.76 -11.68 25.67
CA PRO A 88 -12.61 -10.23 25.84
C PRO A 88 -11.35 -9.68 25.17
N ASP A 89 -10.23 -10.39 25.22
CA ASP A 89 -8.97 -9.98 24.59
C ASP A 89 -9.05 -10.15 23.06
N GLY A 90 -9.69 -11.22 22.57
CA GLY A 90 -9.97 -11.39 21.15
C GLY A 90 -10.83 -10.24 20.61
N LYS A 91 -11.88 -9.85 21.32
CA LYS A 91 -12.75 -8.72 20.91
C LYS A 91 -12.07 -7.36 20.90
N LYS A 92 -11.03 -7.17 21.70
CA LYS A 92 -10.22 -5.94 21.66
C LYS A 92 -9.27 -5.89 20.46
N ALA A 93 -8.78 -7.05 20.03
CA ALA A 93 -7.75 -7.15 19.01
C ALA A 93 -8.34 -7.35 17.60
N LEU A 94 -9.52 -7.94 17.49
CA LEU A 94 -10.12 -8.31 16.22
C LEU A 94 -11.65 -8.40 16.29
N LYS A 95 -12.29 -8.41 15.12
CA LYS A 95 -13.71 -8.78 14.99
C LYS A 95 -13.93 -9.72 13.81
N LEU A 96 -15.00 -10.49 13.83
CA LEU A 96 -15.40 -11.33 12.72
C LEU A 96 -15.99 -10.51 11.59
N VAL A 97 -15.58 -10.78 10.34
CA VAL A 97 -16.13 -10.12 9.15
C VAL A 97 -17.63 -10.41 8.98
N SER A 98 -18.06 -11.64 9.30
CA SER A 98 -19.45 -12.06 9.24
C SER A 98 -20.36 -11.42 10.30
N GLY A 99 -19.78 -10.66 11.24
CA GLY A 99 -20.48 -10.11 12.40
C GLY A 99 -20.70 -11.11 13.52
N GLY A 100 -21.03 -10.58 14.72
CA GLY A 100 -21.18 -11.40 15.91
C GLY A 100 -19.84 -11.83 16.51
N ASP A 101 -19.90 -12.71 17.52
CA ASP A 101 -18.75 -13.17 18.27
C ASP A 101 -18.55 -14.69 18.19
N VAL A 102 -19.40 -15.41 17.45
CA VAL A 102 -19.43 -16.87 17.40
C VAL A 102 -18.95 -17.38 16.03
N ILE A 103 -18.00 -18.29 16.08
CA ILE A 103 -17.46 -19.01 14.93
C ILE A 103 -18.00 -20.45 15.01
N GLN A 104 -18.64 -20.92 13.93
CA GLN A 104 -18.98 -22.31 13.74
C GLN A 104 -17.89 -22.98 12.91
N TRP A 105 -17.17 -23.92 13.51
CA TRP A 105 -16.06 -24.59 12.88
C TRP A 105 -16.40 -26.04 12.50
N ARG A 106 -16.30 -26.35 11.22
CA ARG A 106 -16.61 -27.69 10.67
C ARG A 106 -15.44 -28.19 9.82
N PRO A 107 -14.46 -28.84 10.45
CA PRO A 107 -13.24 -29.24 9.73
C PRO A 107 -13.46 -30.22 8.57
N GLU A 108 -14.55 -30.99 8.57
CA GLU A 108 -14.91 -31.89 7.49
C GLU A 108 -15.44 -31.19 6.24
N ASN A 109 -15.94 -29.96 6.37
CA ASN A 109 -16.40 -29.16 5.24
C ASN A 109 -15.34 -28.09 4.91
N PRO A 110 -14.65 -28.19 3.75
CA PRO A 110 -13.64 -27.21 3.36
C PRO A 110 -14.14 -25.76 3.35
N ALA A 111 -15.41 -25.54 3.03
CA ALA A 111 -15.99 -24.19 3.04
C ALA A 111 -16.10 -23.60 4.46
N ASP A 112 -16.28 -24.44 5.47
CA ASP A 112 -16.40 -24.04 6.88
C ASP A 112 -15.02 -23.95 7.59
N ARG A 113 -13.92 -24.30 6.88
CA ARG A 113 -12.55 -24.27 7.43
C ARG A 113 -11.88 -22.90 7.37
N HIS A 114 -12.58 -21.93 6.82
CA HIS A 114 -12.07 -20.58 6.66
C HIS A 114 -13.11 -19.59 7.16
N PHE A 115 -12.66 -18.66 7.97
CA PHE A 115 -13.42 -17.47 8.31
C PHE A 115 -12.47 -16.27 8.29
N SER A 116 -13.01 -15.09 8.14
CA SER A 116 -12.23 -13.87 8.12
C SER A 116 -12.40 -13.08 9.40
N VAL A 117 -11.29 -12.62 9.92
CA VAL A 117 -11.24 -11.66 11.03
C VAL A 117 -10.62 -10.36 10.56
N VAL A 118 -11.11 -9.27 11.09
CA VAL A 118 -10.49 -7.96 10.92
C VAL A 118 -9.63 -7.68 12.15
N VAL A 119 -8.35 -7.42 11.93
CA VAL A 119 -7.44 -6.96 13.00
C VAL A 119 -7.69 -5.48 13.22
N GLU A 120 -8.28 -5.13 14.37
CA GLU A 120 -8.63 -3.76 14.73
C GLU A 120 -7.42 -2.94 15.19
N THR A 121 -6.45 -3.61 15.81
CA THR A 121 -5.28 -2.95 16.37
C THR A 121 -4.19 -2.85 15.31
N LEU A 122 -4.12 -1.72 14.62
CA LEU A 122 -3.07 -1.42 13.67
C LEU A 122 -2.31 -0.17 14.08
N VAL A 123 -1.01 -0.21 13.86
CA VAL A 123 -0.16 0.99 13.92
C VAL A 123 -0.34 1.83 12.67
N ALA A 124 0.00 3.11 12.78
CA ALA A 124 0.19 3.95 11.59
C ALA A 124 1.21 3.27 10.66
N ASN A 125 1.11 3.53 9.35
CA ASN A 125 2.00 2.98 8.33
C ASN A 125 1.88 1.45 8.16
N HIS A 126 0.65 0.94 8.16
CA HIS A 126 0.39 -0.48 7.93
C HIS A 126 0.78 -0.98 6.52
N LEU A 127 1.10 -0.09 5.58
CA LEU A 127 1.63 -0.40 4.26
C LEU A 127 3.08 0.04 4.13
N LYS A 128 3.90 -0.80 3.52
CA LYS A 128 5.30 -0.55 3.24
C LYS A 128 5.58 -0.79 1.77
N ALA A 129 6.18 0.20 1.12
CA ALA A 129 6.70 0.05 -0.23
C ALA A 129 8.13 -0.49 -0.20
N ARG A 130 8.46 -1.38 -1.13
CA ARG A 130 9.82 -1.89 -1.37
C ARG A 130 10.02 -2.30 -2.82
N ASP A 131 11.25 -2.57 -3.18
CA ASP A 131 11.63 -3.18 -4.46
C ASP A 131 11.05 -2.44 -5.68
N VAL A 132 11.24 -1.12 -5.74
CA VAL A 132 10.86 -0.36 -6.93
C VAL A 132 11.66 -0.86 -8.13
N GLY A 133 10.94 -1.35 -9.13
CA GLY A 133 11.52 -1.88 -10.36
C GLY A 133 11.96 -0.79 -11.33
N GLN A 134 12.21 -1.19 -12.58
CA GLN A 134 12.57 -0.27 -13.63
C GLN A 134 11.46 0.75 -13.88
N ILE A 135 11.83 2.04 -13.92
CA ILE A 135 10.90 3.12 -14.20
C ILE A 135 10.76 3.28 -15.71
N GLU A 136 9.52 3.22 -16.18
CA GLU A 136 9.17 3.36 -17.59
C GLU A 136 8.65 4.75 -17.89
N SER A 137 9.00 5.26 -19.09
CA SER A 137 8.49 6.53 -19.61
C SER A 137 7.25 6.28 -20.45
N VAL A 138 6.13 6.87 -20.07
CA VAL A 138 4.87 6.79 -20.81
C VAL A 138 4.35 8.21 -21.05
N GLY A 139 4.66 8.78 -22.23
CA GLY A 139 4.40 10.19 -22.51
C GLY A 139 5.11 11.09 -21.48
N ASP A 140 4.36 12.00 -20.85
CA ASP A 140 4.87 12.92 -19.83
C ASP A 140 4.90 12.31 -18.43
N SER A 141 4.51 11.03 -18.30
CA SER A 141 4.46 10.32 -17.02
C SER A 141 5.61 9.34 -16.88
N ARG A 142 5.82 8.88 -15.65
CA ARG A 142 6.70 7.76 -15.31
C ARG A 142 5.88 6.73 -14.54
N ILE A 143 6.04 5.47 -14.90
CA ILE A 143 5.40 4.34 -14.22
C ILE A 143 6.48 3.51 -13.55
N ALA A 144 6.30 3.23 -12.27
CA ALA A 144 7.22 2.44 -11.47
C ALA A 144 6.48 1.26 -10.84
N PRO A 145 6.77 0.01 -11.22
CA PRO A 145 6.29 -1.16 -10.48
C PRO A 145 7.01 -1.25 -9.14
N PHE A 146 6.32 -1.68 -8.10
CA PHE A 146 6.90 -1.88 -6.78
C PHE A 146 6.14 -2.97 -6.01
N THR A 147 6.73 -3.42 -4.90
CA THR A 147 6.07 -4.33 -3.98
C THR A 147 5.48 -3.55 -2.82
N GLU A 148 4.20 -3.80 -2.55
CA GLU A 148 3.47 -3.32 -1.37
C GLU A 148 3.39 -4.46 -0.36
N ASP A 149 3.85 -4.23 0.85
CA ASP A 149 3.73 -5.18 1.96
C ASP A 149 2.79 -4.63 3.04
N VAL A 150 2.03 -5.51 3.66
CA VAL A 150 1.31 -5.21 4.90
C VAL A 150 2.30 -5.20 6.05
N ASN A 151 2.42 -4.06 6.73
CA ASN A 151 3.28 -3.91 7.89
C ASN A 151 2.53 -4.35 9.15
N LEU A 152 2.95 -5.47 9.73
CA LEU A 152 2.36 -6.04 10.94
C LEU A 152 3.03 -5.55 12.24
N ASN A 153 3.92 -4.56 12.18
CA ASN A 153 4.55 -4.01 13.38
C ASN A 153 3.49 -3.49 14.36
N GLY A 154 3.62 -3.89 15.63
CA GLY A 154 2.65 -3.54 16.66
C GLY A 154 1.41 -4.43 16.74
N VAL A 155 1.19 -5.30 15.74
CA VAL A 155 0.19 -6.38 15.83
C VAL A 155 0.75 -7.46 16.79
N PRO A 156 -0.04 -8.00 17.72
CA PRO A 156 0.41 -9.07 18.61
C PRO A 156 0.94 -10.28 17.85
N ASP A 157 2.03 -10.90 18.34
CA ASP A 157 2.75 -11.99 17.65
C ASP A 157 1.84 -13.14 17.21
N ALA A 158 0.87 -13.51 18.03
CA ALA A 158 -0.07 -14.57 17.69
C ALA A 158 -0.94 -14.22 16.50
N LEU A 159 -1.35 -12.95 16.34
CA LEU A 159 -2.10 -12.48 15.17
C LEU A 159 -1.18 -12.33 13.95
N GLN A 160 0.08 -11.94 14.12
CA GLN A 160 1.06 -11.96 13.04
C GLN A 160 1.24 -13.39 12.51
N ASN A 161 1.37 -14.39 13.39
CA ASN A 161 1.49 -15.79 13.02
C ASN A 161 0.25 -16.29 12.25
N ILE A 162 -0.96 -15.89 12.65
CA ILE A 162 -2.19 -16.20 11.91
C ILE A 162 -2.19 -15.51 10.55
N ALA A 163 -1.78 -14.24 10.48
CA ALA A 163 -1.70 -13.50 9.23
C ALA A 163 -0.72 -14.13 8.22
N HIS A 164 0.36 -14.74 8.69
CA HIS A 164 1.34 -15.43 7.82
C HIS A 164 0.90 -16.83 7.38
N ASN A 165 -0.30 -17.31 7.75
CA ASN A 165 -0.79 -18.59 7.28
C ASN A 165 -1.10 -18.55 5.76
N PRO A 166 -0.98 -19.69 5.07
CA PRO A 166 -1.33 -19.78 3.65
C PRO A 166 -2.73 -19.27 3.36
N GLY A 167 -2.87 -18.51 2.27
CA GLY A 167 -4.14 -17.90 1.86
C GLY A 167 -4.21 -16.40 2.14
N ASN A 168 -3.42 -15.86 3.07
CA ASN A 168 -3.34 -14.43 3.29
C ASN A 168 -2.32 -13.77 2.36
N LYS A 169 -2.74 -12.72 1.68
CA LYS A 169 -1.87 -11.94 0.80
C LYS A 169 -1.33 -10.74 1.56
N LEU A 170 -0.15 -10.90 2.16
CA LEU A 170 0.53 -9.81 2.87
C LEU A 170 1.45 -8.99 1.97
N SER A 171 1.55 -9.34 0.70
CA SER A 171 2.41 -8.68 -0.29
C SER A 171 1.73 -8.68 -1.64
N SER A 172 1.79 -7.58 -2.36
CA SER A 172 1.23 -7.43 -3.70
C SER A 172 2.15 -6.59 -4.60
N LEU A 173 2.13 -6.89 -5.90
CA LEU A 173 2.75 -6.04 -6.89
C LEU A 173 1.78 -4.90 -7.23
N ARG A 174 2.29 -3.68 -7.25
CA ARG A 174 1.55 -2.46 -7.52
C ARG A 174 2.29 -1.63 -8.55
N GLN A 175 1.60 -0.64 -9.11
CA GLN A 175 2.19 0.35 -9.98
C GLN A 175 1.92 1.76 -9.44
N ALA A 176 2.96 2.59 -9.48
CA ALA A 176 2.86 4.00 -9.13
C ALA A 176 3.08 4.86 -10.39
N THR A 177 2.19 5.81 -10.61
CA THR A 177 2.29 6.79 -11.69
C THR A 177 2.76 8.13 -11.15
N PHE A 178 3.77 8.71 -11.79
CA PHE A 178 4.34 10.01 -11.46
C PHE A 178 4.19 10.97 -12.63
N VAL A 179 3.95 12.24 -12.31
CA VAL A 179 3.86 13.33 -13.28
C VAL A 179 4.79 14.47 -12.88
N LEU A 180 5.27 15.19 -13.88
CA LEU A 180 6.13 16.35 -13.65
C LEU A 180 5.26 17.60 -13.40
N VAL A 181 5.34 18.16 -12.21
CA VAL A 181 4.61 19.37 -11.82
C VAL A 181 5.62 20.46 -11.43
N ASN A 182 5.61 21.56 -12.16
CA ASN A 182 6.54 22.69 -11.91
C ASN A 182 8.03 22.28 -11.85
N GLY A 183 8.42 21.31 -12.70
CA GLY A 183 9.80 20.83 -12.78
C GLY A 183 10.21 19.82 -11.68
N ALA A 184 9.28 19.34 -10.86
CA ALA A 184 9.49 18.30 -9.87
C ALA A 184 8.53 17.12 -10.09
N TRP A 185 9.00 15.89 -9.85
CA TRP A 185 8.15 14.71 -9.90
C TRP A 185 7.17 14.68 -8.71
N SER A 186 5.96 14.29 -8.98
CA SER A 186 4.88 14.13 -8.01
C SER A 186 4.16 12.80 -8.24
N LEU A 187 3.86 12.07 -7.18
CA LEU A 187 3.06 10.85 -7.24
C LEU A 187 1.60 11.22 -7.57
N GLN A 188 1.08 10.66 -8.67
CA GLN A 188 -0.29 10.88 -9.13
C GLN A 188 -1.25 9.80 -8.61
N SER A 189 -0.89 8.53 -8.82
CA SER A 189 -1.74 7.39 -8.41
C SER A 189 -0.90 6.17 -8.02
N ILE A 190 -1.53 5.26 -7.28
CA ILE A 190 -1.08 3.89 -6.99
C ILE A 190 -2.22 2.94 -7.37
N GLU A 191 -1.91 1.90 -8.18
CA GLU A 191 -2.86 0.89 -8.68
C GLU A 191 -2.40 -0.53 -8.34
#